data_b2d8a599c0fd7002e643de4a46b3e3d9
#
_entry.id   b2d8a599c0fd7002e643de4a46b3e3d9
#
_cell.length_a   1.000
_cell.length_b   1.000
_cell.length_c   1.000
_cell.angle_alpha   90.00
_cell.angle_beta   90.00
_cell.angle_gamma   90.00
#
_symmetry.space_group_name_H-M   'P 1'
#
loop_
_entity.id
_entity.type
_entity.pdbx_description
1 polymer ?
#
loop_
_entity_poly.entity_id
_entity_poly.type
_entity_poly.pdbx_seq_one_letter_code
_entity_poly.pdbx_strand_id
1 'polypeptide(L)'
;MAELDALSGKKRRARLEAIRVACQTYINGPLIELFAQLAAAVIPERRFRLEVDPDDRDGQSLLFWYPAVTARAGDYIRSAVKIEAGAKSALDPHVAATVTPYVAQDLPDLLLAADNVTTVKPERTFWDKIIILHGLRQWHDRRGELRHGGQRVSRHYYDVHQLMQATPAVEWQTDHALAVDCAHHARLFFGSTDLGLEAAQPGTYTLVPTPAMRDELVKDYEAMAGMIFGDVPSLEAVLASVEALNSIVNNASPAALPVQGEGG
;
A
#
# COMPACT_ATOMS: atom_id res chain seq x y z
N MET A 1 -6.23 -4.29 17.27
CA MET A 1 -4.81 -4.46 17.67
C MET A 1 -4.69 -4.84 19.15
N ALA A 2 -5.36 -4.18 20.09
CA ALA A 2 -5.24 -4.46 21.54
C ALA A 2 -5.38 -5.95 21.94
N GLU A 3 -6.28 -6.69 21.32
CA GLU A 3 -6.40 -8.14 21.56
C GLU A 3 -5.15 -8.92 21.17
N LEU A 4 -4.49 -8.52 20.06
CA LEU A 4 -3.26 -9.18 19.59
C LEU A 4 -2.08 -8.86 20.48
N ASP A 5 -2.03 -7.66 21.05
CA ASP A 5 -0.96 -7.22 21.95
C ASP A 5 -0.99 -7.98 23.28
N ALA A 6 -2.20 -8.29 23.77
CA ALA A 6 -2.38 -9.06 25.00
C ALA A 6 -1.96 -10.54 24.88
N LEU A 7 -1.71 -11.03 23.66
CA LEU A 7 -1.34 -12.42 23.43
C LEU A 7 0.18 -12.63 23.50
N SER A 8 0.58 -13.80 24.06
CA SER A 8 1.97 -14.26 23.92
C SER A 8 2.35 -14.47 22.45
N GLY A 9 3.62 -14.37 22.11
CA GLY A 9 4.10 -14.48 20.73
C GLY A 9 3.61 -15.74 19.98
N LYS A 10 3.49 -16.88 20.65
CA LYS A 10 2.94 -18.12 20.07
C LYS A 10 1.45 -18.00 19.79
N LYS A 11 0.66 -17.48 20.76
CA LYS A 11 -0.80 -17.32 20.60
C LYS A 11 -1.11 -16.25 19.55
N ARG A 12 -0.34 -15.15 19.51
CA ARG A 12 -0.47 -14.10 18.51
C ARG A 12 -0.27 -14.66 17.10
N ARG A 13 0.80 -15.42 16.85
CA ARG A 13 1.03 -16.07 15.55
C ARG A 13 -0.11 -16.99 15.14
N ALA A 14 -0.60 -17.82 16.06
CA ALA A 14 -1.73 -18.70 15.78
C ALA A 14 -3.01 -17.91 15.45
N ARG A 15 -3.27 -16.78 16.13
CA ARG A 15 -4.42 -15.92 15.87
C ARG A 15 -4.32 -15.23 14.51
N LEU A 16 -3.15 -14.69 14.16
CA LEU A 16 -2.90 -14.08 12.84
C LEU A 16 -3.06 -15.09 11.71
N GLU A 17 -2.58 -16.31 11.90
CA GLU A 17 -2.76 -17.40 10.93
C GLU A 17 -4.24 -17.78 10.77
N ALA A 18 -4.99 -17.89 11.86
CA ALA A 18 -6.43 -18.16 11.80
C ALA A 18 -7.20 -17.05 11.04
N ILE A 19 -6.83 -15.78 11.24
CA ILE A 19 -7.40 -14.65 10.51
C ILE A 19 -7.07 -14.75 9.02
N ARG A 20 -5.80 -15.05 8.67
CA ARG A 20 -5.37 -15.25 7.29
C ARG A 20 -6.16 -16.34 6.58
N VAL A 21 -6.30 -17.50 7.23
CA VAL A 21 -7.04 -18.66 6.68
C VAL A 21 -8.53 -18.32 6.48
N ALA A 22 -9.15 -17.67 7.45
CA ALA A 22 -10.57 -17.26 7.34
C ALA A 22 -10.78 -16.29 6.17
N CYS A 23 -9.87 -15.31 6.02
CA CYS A 23 -9.91 -14.36 4.90
C CYS A 23 -9.72 -15.06 3.56
N GLN A 24 -8.72 -15.94 3.46
CA GLN A 24 -8.46 -16.74 2.25
C GLN A 24 -9.67 -17.60 1.85
N THR A 25 -10.30 -18.26 2.82
CA THR A 25 -11.49 -19.07 2.60
C THR A 25 -12.65 -18.24 2.05
N TYR A 26 -12.87 -17.05 2.59
CA TYR A 26 -13.91 -16.15 2.11
C TYR A 26 -13.61 -15.64 0.68
N ILE A 27 -12.38 -15.25 0.39
CA ILE A 27 -11.99 -14.71 -0.91
C ILE A 27 -12.12 -15.77 -2.00
N ASN A 28 -11.61 -17.00 -1.73
CA ASN A 28 -11.58 -18.07 -2.71
C ASN A 28 -12.90 -18.85 -2.84
N GLY A 29 -13.88 -18.56 -2.00
CA GLY A 29 -15.24 -19.12 -2.06
C GLY A 29 -16.27 -18.03 -2.32
N PRO A 30 -16.94 -17.50 -1.28
CA PRO A 30 -18.07 -16.58 -1.47
C PRO A 30 -17.75 -15.34 -2.30
N LEU A 31 -16.57 -14.73 -2.14
CA LEU A 31 -16.23 -13.50 -2.83
C LEU A 31 -16.00 -13.72 -4.34
N ILE A 32 -15.22 -14.73 -4.71
CA ILE A 32 -14.95 -15.03 -6.13
C ILE A 32 -16.24 -15.43 -6.86
N GLU A 33 -17.14 -16.17 -6.20
CA GLU A 33 -18.45 -16.55 -6.74
C GLU A 33 -19.34 -15.33 -6.98
N LEU A 34 -19.39 -14.40 -6.01
CA LEU A 34 -20.13 -13.15 -6.14
C LEU A 34 -19.60 -12.28 -7.29
N PHE A 35 -18.28 -12.12 -7.40
CA PHE A 35 -17.68 -11.38 -8.51
C PHE A 35 -17.97 -12.03 -9.86
N ALA A 36 -17.93 -13.36 -9.96
CA ALA A 36 -18.26 -14.08 -11.18
C ALA A 36 -19.73 -13.87 -11.59
N GLN A 37 -20.67 -13.87 -10.63
CA GLN A 37 -22.08 -13.59 -10.88
C GLN A 37 -22.31 -12.16 -11.37
N LEU A 38 -21.70 -11.17 -10.68
CA LEU A 38 -21.81 -9.75 -11.06
C LEU A 38 -21.22 -9.49 -12.44
N ALA A 39 -20.05 -10.04 -12.74
CA ALA A 39 -19.41 -9.90 -14.03
C ALA A 39 -20.24 -10.55 -15.15
N ALA A 40 -20.83 -11.71 -14.91
CA ALA A 40 -21.69 -12.39 -15.88
C ALA A 40 -22.98 -11.62 -16.18
N ALA A 41 -23.45 -10.78 -15.28
CA ALA A 41 -24.63 -9.92 -15.49
C ALA A 41 -24.36 -8.72 -16.40
N VAL A 42 -23.08 -8.24 -16.47
CA VAL A 42 -22.73 -7.02 -17.22
C VAL A 42 -21.85 -7.27 -18.44
N ILE A 43 -21.12 -8.39 -18.48
CA ILE A 43 -20.23 -8.72 -19.60
C ILE A 43 -20.86 -9.78 -20.48
N PRO A 44 -21.26 -9.43 -21.73
CA PRO A 44 -21.86 -10.37 -22.66
C PRO A 44 -20.92 -11.54 -22.98
N GLU A 45 -21.53 -12.70 -23.27
CA GLU A 45 -20.79 -13.90 -23.73
C GLU A 45 -19.72 -14.41 -22.74
N ARG A 46 -19.75 -13.94 -21.49
CA ARG A 46 -18.78 -14.32 -20.43
C ARG A 46 -17.31 -14.20 -20.88
N ARG A 47 -16.99 -13.18 -21.66
CA ARG A 47 -15.62 -12.91 -22.11
C ARG A 47 -14.74 -12.36 -21.00
N PHE A 48 -14.73 -13.03 -19.84
CA PHE A 48 -13.86 -12.74 -18.73
C PHE A 48 -13.39 -14.04 -18.08
N ARG A 49 -12.31 -13.95 -17.33
CA ARG A 49 -11.83 -15.03 -16.46
C ARG A 49 -11.49 -14.43 -15.10
N LEU A 50 -11.97 -15.07 -14.05
CA LEU A 50 -11.66 -14.70 -12.67
C LEU A 50 -10.95 -15.89 -12.02
N GLU A 51 -9.79 -15.63 -11.44
CA GLU A 51 -8.98 -16.66 -10.80
C GLU A 51 -8.20 -16.08 -9.60
N VAL A 52 -7.74 -16.96 -8.71
CA VAL A 52 -6.80 -16.58 -7.65
C VAL A 52 -5.46 -16.23 -8.28
N ASP A 53 -4.83 -15.13 -7.83
CA ASP A 53 -3.52 -14.74 -8.32
C ASP A 53 -2.46 -15.78 -7.91
N PRO A 54 -1.83 -16.49 -8.87
CA PRO A 54 -0.82 -17.51 -8.55
C PRO A 54 0.46 -16.93 -7.94
N ASP A 55 0.70 -15.63 -8.12
CA ASP A 55 1.87 -14.94 -7.58
C ASP A 55 1.64 -14.47 -6.12
N ASP A 56 0.40 -14.50 -5.63
CA ASP A 56 0.08 -14.17 -4.25
C ASP A 56 0.21 -15.38 -3.34
N ARG A 57 1.29 -15.42 -2.56
CA ARG A 57 1.59 -16.51 -1.61
C ARG A 57 0.54 -16.66 -0.49
N ASP A 58 -0.12 -15.56 -0.13
CA ASP A 58 -1.19 -15.57 0.87
C ASP A 58 -2.53 -16.02 0.28
N GLY A 59 -2.65 -16.11 -1.06
CA GLY A 59 -3.86 -16.55 -1.77
C GLY A 59 -5.08 -15.69 -1.48
N GLN A 60 -4.89 -14.39 -1.33
CA GLN A 60 -5.92 -13.40 -0.98
C GLN A 60 -6.17 -12.38 -2.10
N SER A 61 -5.51 -12.53 -3.25
CA SER A 61 -5.70 -11.69 -4.42
C SER A 61 -6.39 -12.44 -5.54
N LEU A 62 -7.26 -11.76 -6.27
CA LEU A 62 -7.95 -12.27 -7.45
C LEU A 62 -7.48 -11.51 -8.69
N LEU A 63 -7.40 -12.19 -9.82
CA LEU A 63 -7.16 -11.60 -11.14
C LEU A 63 -8.45 -11.68 -11.96
N PHE A 64 -8.96 -10.50 -12.32
CA PHE A 64 -10.08 -10.36 -13.23
C PHE A 64 -9.55 -10.02 -14.63
N TRP A 65 -9.47 -11.04 -15.49
CA TRP A 65 -9.02 -10.91 -16.87
C TRP A 65 -10.14 -10.43 -17.76
N TYR A 66 -9.85 -9.44 -18.60
CA TYR A 66 -10.76 -8.91 -19.61
C TYR A 66 -10.12 -8.97 -21.00
N PRO A 67 -10.94 -8.98 -22.09
CA PRO A 67 -10.40 -8.96 -23.44
C PRO A 67 -9.68 -7.64 -23.70
N ALA A 68 -8.39 -7.70 -23.98
CA ALA A 68 -7.64 -6.52 -24.40
C ALA A 68 -8.04 -6.12 -25.81
N VAL A 69 -8.32 -4.83 -26.00
CA VAL A 69 -8.61 -4.25 -27.33
C VAL A 69 -7.38 -3.55 -27.93
N THR A 70 -6.31 -3.42 -27.16
CA THR A 70 -5.04 -2.83 -27.58
C THR A 70 -3.93 -3.89 -27.60
N ALA A 71 -2.90 -3.68 -28.41
CA ALA A 71 -1.68 -4.48 -28.34
C ALA A 71 -1.07 -4.35 -26.95
N ARG A 72 -0.54 -5.44 -26.39
CA ARG A 72 0.09 -5.44 -25.07
C ARG A 72 1.24 -4.42 -25.02
N ALA A 73 1.15 -3.50 -24.08
CA ALA A 73 2.24 -2.57 -23.77
C ALA A 73 3.24 -3.24 -22.81
N GLY A 74 4.02 -4.23 -23.29
CA GLY A 74 5.06 -4.92 -22.52
C GLY A 74 4.54 -5.85 -21.43
N ASP A 75 5.46 -6.47 -20.69
CA ASP A 75 5.14 -7.44 -19.61
C ASP A 75 4.73 -6.78 -18.28
N TYR A 76 4.88 -5.46 -18.16
CA TYR A 76 4.60 -4.74 -16.91
C TYR A 76 3.11 -4.58 -16.62
N ILE A 77 2.27 -4.42 -17.68
CA ILE A 77 0.82 -4.25 -17.55
C ILE A 77 0.12 -5.50 -18.06
N ARG A 78 -0.58 -6.19 -17.18
CA ARG A 78 -1.43 -7.34 -17.54
C ARG A 78 -2.81 -6.84 -17.97
N SER A 79 -3.49 -7.52 -18.92
CA SER A 79 -4.88 -7.26 -19.26
C SER A 79 -5.83 -7.84 -18.19
N ALA A 80 -5.55 -7.50 -16.95
CA ALA A 80 -6.29 -7.95 -15.79
C ALA A 80 -6.37 -6.85 -14.73
N VAL A 81 -7.50 -6.76 -14.05
CA VAL A 81 -7.63 -6.00 -12.81
C VAL A 81 -7.24 -6.92 -11.67
N LYS A 82 -6.23 -6.55 -10.91
CA LYS A 82 -5.87 -7.24 -9.67
C LYS A 82 -6.73 -6.70 -8.52
N ILE A 83 -7.46 -7.59 -7.88
CA ILE A 83 -8.28 -7.31 -6.71
C ILE A 83 -7.50 -7.85 -5.51
N GLU A 84 -6.82 -6.94 -4.80
CA GLU A 84 -6.08 -7.29 -3.59
C GLU A 84 -7.02 -7.14 -2.40
N ALA A 85 -7.37 -8.25 -1.78
CA ALA A 85 -8.12 -8.29 -0.55
C ALA A 85 -7.23 -8.89 0.55
N GLY A 86 -7.57 -8.68 1.81
CA GLY A 86 -6.75 -9.30 2.84
C GLY A 86 -7.04 -8.81 4.25
N ALA A 87 -6.73 -9.67 5.19
CA ALA A 87 -6.91 -9.44 6.62
C ALA A 87 -5.84 -8.54 7.26
N LYS A 88 -4.84 -8.11 6.46
CA LYS A 88 -3.71 -7.31 6.94
C LYS A 88 -3.93 -5.81 6.73
N SER A 89 -5.00 -5.41 6.05
CA SER A 89 -5.30 -4.00 5.78
C SER A 89 -5.80 -3.30 7.03
N ALA A 90 -5.27 -2.10 7.30
CA ALA A 90 -5.83 -1.20 8.30
C ALA A 90 -6.82 -0.27 7.62
N LEU A 91 -8.03 -0.18 8.17
CA LEU A 91 -9.09 0.66 7.61
C LEU A 91 -9.25 2.01 8.33
N ASP A 92 -8.64 2.19 9.50
CA ASP A 92 -8.82 3.40 10.30
C ASP A 92 -7.61 4.34 10.20
N PRO A 93 -7.84 5.63 10.05
CA PRO A 93 -9.14 6.29 9.82
C PRO A 93 -9.67 6.09 8.40
N HIS A 94 -10.99 6.04 8.25
CA HIS A 94 -11.66 5.88 6.95
C HIS A 94 -12.80 6.88 6.77
N VAL A 95 -13.31 6.95 5.55
CA VAL A 95 -14.46 7.77 5.17
C VAL A 95 -15.27 7.03 4.09
N ALA A 96 -16.57 7.28 4.06
CA ALA A 96 -17.37 6.90 2.91
C ALA A 96 -17.09 7.88 1.75
N ALA A 97 -16.64 7.36 0.62
CA ALA A 97 -16.30 8.15 -0.56
C ALA A 97 -17.06 7.68 -1.79
N THR A 98 -17.23 8.57 -2.75
CA THR A 98 -17.65 8.24 -4.11
C THR A 98 -16.41 7.96 -4.94
N VAL A 99 -16.32 6.78 -5.54
CA VAL A 99 -15.22 6.38 -6.43
C VAL A 99 -15.70 6.48 -7.87
N THR A 100 -14.99 7.28 -8.66
CA THR A 100 -15.28 7.49 -10.08
C THR A 100 -14.06 7.07 -10.90
N PRO A 101 -14.19 6.15 -11.87
CA PRO A 101 -13.07 5.76 -12.72
C PRO A 101 -12.67 6.90 -13.66
N TYR A 102 -11.40 7.00 -14.02
CA TYR A 102 -10.90 8.04 -14.92
C TYR A 102 -11.66 8.07 -16.27
N VAL A 103 -12.03 6.91 -16.81
CA VAL A 103 -12.77 6.78 -18.07
C VAL A 103 -14.17 7.43 -18.03
N ALA A 104 -14.70 7.76 -16.86
CA ALA A 104 -16.00 8.44 -16.76
C ALA A 104 -15.99 9.83 -17.39
N GLN A 105 -14.82 10.48 -17.51
CA GLN A 105 -14.68 11.77 -18.21
C GLN A 105 -14.91 11.63 -19.72
N ASP A 106 -14.54 10.50 -20.29
CA ASP A 106 -14.71 10.19 -21.71
C ASP A 106 -16.07 9.56 -22.04
N LEU A 107 -16.79 9.11 -21.00
CA LEU A 107 -18.08 8.40 -21.11
C LEU A 107 -19.14 9.05 -20.19
N PRO A 108 -19.46 10.35 -20.39
CA PRO A 108 -20.32 11.09 -19.47
C PRO A 108 -21.76 10.58 -19.38
N ASP A 109 -22.22 9.88 -20.42
CA ASP A 109 -23.57 9.30 -20.46
C ASP A 109 -23.70 8.02 -19.63
N LEU A 110 -22.58 7.48 -19.14
CA LEU A 110 -22.55 6.29 -18.28
C LEU A 110 -22.39 6.69 -16.82
N LEU A 111 -23.28 6.18 -15.98
CA LEU A 111 -23.18 6.35 -14.53
C LEU A 111 -22.15 5.36 -13.96
N LEU A 112 -20.87 5.76 -14.00
CA LEU A 112 -19.75 4.88 -13.59
C LEU A 112 -19.27 5.13 -12.16
N ALA A 113 -19.92 6.01 -11.39
CA ALA A 113 -19.56 6.27 -10.01
C ALA A 113 -20.13 5.20 -9.07
N ALA A 114 -19.36 4.83 -8.05
CA ALA A 114 -19.79 3.98 -6.93
C ALA A 114 -19.76 4.80 -5.65
N ASP A 115 -20.93 4.96 -5.01
CA ASP A 115 -21.08 5.73 -3.76
C ASP A 115 -20.86 4.85 -2.53
N ASN A 116 -20.61 5.50 -1.39
CA ASN A 116 -20.45 4.89 -0.08
C ASN A 116 -19.36 3.81 -0.01
N VAL A 117 -18.31 3.94 -0.81
CA VAL A 117 -17.16 3.05 -0.74
C VAL A 117 -16.34 3.40 0.52
N THR A 118 -16.19 2.44 1.44
CA THR A 118 -15.32 2.62 2.60
C THR A 118 -13.88 2.79 2.12
N THR A 119 -13.35 4.00 2.28
CA THR A 119 -12.04 4.38 1.76
C THR A 119 -11.14 4.84 2.89
N VAL A 120 -9.95 4.27 2.99
CA VAL A 120 -8.92 4.70 3.94
C VAL A 120 -8.56 6.15 3.66
N LYS A 121 -8.48 6.95 4.72
CA LYS A 121 -8.11 8.36 4.57
C LYS A 121 -6.66 8.53 4.12
N PRO A 122 -6.35 9.59 3.35
CA PRO A 122 -5.01 9.80 2.79
C PRO A 122 -3.93 9.96 3.85
N GLU A 123 -4.22 10.50 5.03
CA GLU A 123 -3.27 10.60 6.14
C GLU A 123 -2.78 9.23 6.65
N ARG A 124 -3.65 8.21 6.63
CA ARG A 124 -3.24 6.83 6.93
C ARG A 124 -2.31 6.29 5.86
N THR A 125 -2.70 6.45 4.59
CA THR A 125 -1.88 6.04 3.44
C THR A 125 -0.52 6.73 3.48
N PHE A 126 -0.46 8.02 3.83
CA PHE A 126 0.77 8.79 3.96
C PHE A 126 1.74 8.12 4.96
N TRP A 127 1.29 7.81 6.18
CA TRP A 127 2.14 7.18 7.19
C TRP A 127 2.51 5.74 6.83
N ASP A 128 1.59 4.96 6.26
CA ASP A 128 1.89 3.61 5.77
C ASP A 128 2.99 3.65 4.71
N LYS A 129 3.00 4.64 3.79
CA LYS A 129 4.05 4.81 2.78
C LYS A 129 5.39 5.21 3.40
N ILE A 130 5.41 6.07 4.41
CA ILE A 130 6.63 6.42 5.16
C ILE A 130 7.26 5.16 5.78
N ILE A 131 6.45 4.31 6.40
CA ILE A 131 6.91 3.06 7.02
C ILE A 131 7.43 2.08 5.96
N ILE A 132 6.76 2.01 4.80
CA ILE A 132 7.25 1.21 3.67
C ILE A 132 8.61 1.71 3.19
N LEU A 133 8.80 3.01 2.98
CA LEU A 133 10.09 3.57 2.56
C LEU A 133 11.19 3.29 3.57
N HIS A 134 10.91 3.46 4.88
CA HIS A 134 11.83 3.08 5.94
C HIS A 134 12.22 1.60 5.82
N GLY A 135 11.25 0.72 5.70
CA GLY A 135 11.48 -0.72 5.58
C GLY A 135 12.28 -1.10 4.34
N LEU A 136 12.01 -0.47 3.19
CA LEU A 136 12.75 -0.68 1.94
C LEU A 136 14.21 -0.27 2.07
N ARG A 137 14.47 0.87 2.73
CA ARG A 137 15.83 1.34 3.00
C ARG A 137 16.56 0.39 3.95
N GLN A 138 15.93 -0.04 5.05
CA GLN A 138 16.51 -0.98 6.01
C GLN A 138 16.77 -2.35 5.36
N TRP A 139 15.89 -2.80 4.48
CA TRP A 139 16.09 -4.02 3.71
C TRP A 139 17.34 -3.92 2.83
N HIS A 140 17.45 -2.83 2.04
CA HIS A 140 18.60 -2.64 1.16
C HIS A 140 19.91 -2.52 1.95
N ASP A 141 19.93 -1.80 3.07
CA ASP A 141 21.11 -1.67 3.92
C ASP A 141 21.61 -3.04 4.46
N ARG A 142 20.72 -4.01 4.63
CA ARG A 142 21.05 -5.34 5.17
C ARG A 142 21.29 -6.40 4.09
N ARG A 143 20.61 -6.29 2.97
CA ARG A 143 20.63 -7.32 1.91
C ARG A 143 21.46 -6.90 0.68
N GLY A 144 21.72 -5.61 0.48
CA GLY A 144 22.43 -5.07 -0.67
C GLY A 144 21.65 -5.15 -1.98
N GLU A 145 20.34 -5.34 -1.92
CA GLU A 145 19.45 -5.47 -3.08
C GLU A 145 18.07 -4.88 -2.78
N LEU A 146 17.35 -4.47 -3.81
CA LEU A 146 15.96 -4.06 -3.68
C LEU A 146 15.05 -5.26 -3.36
N ARG A 147 14.05 -5.02 -2.54
CA ARG A 147 13.05 -6.02 -2.21
C ARG A 147 12.26 -6.41 -3.49
N HIS A 148 11.79 -7.65 -3.55
CA HIS A 148 11.04 -8.19 -4.69
C HIS A 148 11.81 -8.17 -6.03
N GLY A 149 13.14 -8.27 -5.98
CA GLY A 149 13.98 -8.21 -7.19
C GLY A 149 13.90 -6.86 -7.88
N GLY A 150 13.65 -5.78 -7.15
CA GLY A 150 13.58 -4.42 -7.65
C GLY A 150 12.31 -4.07 -8.42
N GLN A 151 11.30 -4.95 -8.45
CA GLN A 151 10.07 -4.67 -9.18
C GLN A 151 9.04 -3.96 -8.31
N ARG A 152 8.42 -2.90 -8.86
CA ARG A 152 7.33 -2.14 -8.24
C ARG A 152 7.69 -1.50 -6.90
N VAL A 153 8.95 -1.16 -6.69
CA VAL A 153 9.46 -0.49 -5.49
C VAL A 153 9.35 1.02 -5.62
N SER A 154 9.73 1.56 -6.78
CA SER A 154 9.74 3.01 -7.06
C SER A 154 8.38 3.67 -6.94
N ARG A 155 7.29 2.93 -7.14
CA ARG A 155 5.93 3.43 -6.96
C ARG A 155 5.67 3.99 -5.56
N HIS A 156 6.32 3.45 -4.52
CA HIS A 156 6.13 3.95 -3.16
C HIS A 156 6.77 5.33 -2.96
N TYR A 157 7.89 5.60 -3.64
CA TYR A 157 8.52 6.93 -3.68
C TYR A 157 7.64 7.91 -4.45
N TYR A 158 7.11 7.50 -5.60
CA TYR A 158 6.16 8.29 -6.38
C TYR A 158 4.88 8.62 -5.58
N ASP A 159 4.30 7.65 -4.88
CA ASP A 159 3.12 7.86 -4.05
C ASP A 159 3.39 8.90 -2.96
N VAL A 160 4.56 8.85 -2.30
CA VAL A 160 4.95 9.86 -1.30
C VAL A 160 5.09 11.23 -1.95
N HIS A 161 5.70 11.33 -3.13
CA HIS A 161 5.81 12.58 -3.87
C HIS A 161 4.42 13.18 -4.14
N GLN A 162 3.49 12.38 -4.63
CA GLN A 162 2.11 12.84 -4.91
C GLN A 162 1.37 13.26 -3.62
N LEU A 163 1.50 12.50 -2.56
CA LEU A 163 0.88 12.84 -1.27
C LEU A 163 1.45 14.15 -0.69
N MET A 164 2.74 14.42 -0.91
CA MET A 164 3.36 15.68 -0.49
C MET A 164 2.86 16.90 -1.27
N GLN A 165 2.29 16.72 -2.46
CA GLN A 165 1.66 17.79 -3.24
C GLN A 165 0.23 18.11 -2.75
N ALA A 166 -0.38 17.26 -1.95
CA ALA A 166 -1.70 17.50 -1.41
C ALA A 166 -1.70 18.63 -0.39
N THR A 167 -2.72 19.49 -0.44
CA THR A 167 -2.84 20.65 0.48
C THR A 167 -2.79 20.29 1.97
N PRO A 168 -3.43 19.18 2.45
CA PRO A 168 -3.38 18.79 3.85
C PRO A 168 -2.08 18.10 4.29
N ALA A 169 -1.09 17.91 3.41
CA ALA A 169 0.11 17.14 3.73
C ALA A 169 0.88 17.69 4.98
N VAL A 170 0.84 18.99 5.19
CA VAL A 170 1.47 19.62 6.37
C VAL A 170 0.80 19.16 7.68
N GLU A 171 -0.51 19.00 7.70
CA GLU A 171 -1.26 18.50 8.86
C GLU A 171 -0.93 17.03 9.13
N TRP A 172 -0.85 16.22 8.07
CA TRP A 172 -0.54 14.79 8.19
C TRP A 172 0.86 14.56 8.79
N GLN A 173 1.83 15.38 8.42
CA GLN A 173 3.22 15.29 8.89
C GLN A 173 3.35 15.49 10.41
N THR A 174 2.38 16.12 11.05
CA THR A 174 2.37 16.40 12.49
C THR A 174 1.55 15.40 13.30
N ASP A 175 0.80 14.51 12.67
CA ASP A 175 0.02 13.47 13.36
C ASP A 175 0.92 12.27 13.77
N HIS A 176 1.71 12.50 14.80
CA HIS A 176 2.61 11.48 15.33
C HIS A 176 1.88 10.32 16.01
N ALA A 177 0.65 10.54 16.49
CA ALA A 177 -0.16 9.47 17.08
C ALA A 177 -0.55 8.44 15.99
N LEU A 178 -0.98 8.92 14.82
CA LEU A 178 -1.26 8.06 13.67
C LEU A 178 0.02 7.38 13.15
N ALA A 179 1.15 8.10 13.12
CA ALA A 179 2.45 7.52 12.75
C ALA A 179 2.82 6.31 13.61
N VAL A 180 2.67 6.43 14.93
CA VAL A 180 2.93 5.34 15.89
C VAL A 180 1.97 4.18 15.68
N ASP A 181 0.68 4.44 15.47
CA ASP A 181 -0.32 3.41 15.19
C ASP A 181 -0.01 2.64 13.90
N CYS A 182 0.36 3.35 12.83
CA CYS A 182 0.78 2.74 11.56
C CYS A 182 2.02 1.85 11.72
N ALA A 183 3.04 2.33 12.45
CA ALA A 183 4.24 1.54 12.73
C ALA A 183 3.93 0.29 13.57
N HIS A 184 3.07 0.42 14.56
CA HIS A 184 2.61 -0.70 15.38
C HIS A 184 1.87 -1.75 14.53
N HIS A 185 0.92 -1.29 13.70
CA HIS A 185 0.22 -2.17 12.75
C HIS A 185 1.20 -2.90 11.82
N ALA A 186 2.16 -2.16 11.24
CA ALA A 186 3.16 -2.76 10.35
C ALA A 186 4.00 -3.84 11.06
N ARG A 187 4.41 -3.63 12.31
CA ARG A 187 5.13 -4.64 13.11
C ARG A 187 4.31 -5.90 13.33
N LEU A 188 3.01 -5.77 13.58
CA LEU A 188 2.12 -6.92 13.83
C LEU A 188 1.90 -7.76 12.57
N PHE A 189 1.65 -7.13 11.43
CA PHE A 189 1.17 -7.82 10.23
C PHE A 189 2.24 -8.03 9.15
N PHE A 190 3.28 -7.21 9.12
CA PHE A 190 4.34 -7.24 8.09
C PHE A 190 5.73 -7.37 8.68
N GLY A 191 5.83 -7.66 9.97
CA GLY A 191 7.10 -7.72 10.70
C GLY A 191 8.10 -8.68 10.07
N SER A 192 9.28 -8.16 9.77
CA SER A 192 10.49 -8.88 9.40
C SER A 192 11.67 -8.15 10.00
N THR A 193 12.64 -8.87 10.50
CA THR A 193 13.86 -8.29 11.08
C THR A 193 14.60 -7.40 10.07
N ASP A 194 14.52 -7.73 8.79
CA ASP A 194 15.22 -6.99 7.74
C ASP A 194 14.59 -5.61 7.43
N LEU A 195 13.33 -5.41 7.83
CA LEU A 195 12.63 -4.13 7.62
C LEU A 195 12.89 -3.08 8.71
N GLY A 196 13.54 -3.43 9.81
CA GLY A 196 13.90 -2.49 10.87
C GLY A 196 12.72 -1.73 11.50
N LEU A 197 11.50 -2.30 11.46
CA LEU A 197 10.26 -1.60 11.85
C LEU A 197 10.22 -1.18 13.32
N GLU A 198 11.09 -1.71 14.16
CA GLU A 198 11.22 -1.27 15.56
C GLU A 198 11.76 0.15 15.66
N ALA A 199 12.53 0.59 14.66
CA ALA A 199 13.05 1.95 14.57
C ALA A 199 12.16 2.88 13.73
N ALA A 200 11.05 2.40 13.17
CA ALA A 200 10.13 3.20 12.36
C ALA A 200 9.25 4.07 13.26
N GLN A 201 9.77 5.24 13.66
CA GLN A 201 9.05 6.23 14.48
C GLN A 201 9.54 7.65 14.19
N PRO A 202 8.77 8.68 14.53
CA PRO A 202 9.20 10.08 14.40
C PRO A 202 10.58 10.32 15.05
N GLY A 203 11.47 10.95 14.31
CA GLY A 203 12.86 11.19 14.73
C GLY A 203 13.87 10.14 14.30
N THR A 204 13.45 8.97 13.81
CA THR A 204 14.37 7.87 13.44
C THR A 204 14.06 7.22 12.09
N TYR A 205 13.20 7.80 11.27
CA TYR A 205 12.92 7.31 9.94
C TYR A 205 14.14 7.39 9.02
N THR A 206 14.34 6.38 8.19
CA THR A 206 15.34 6.34 7.12
C THR A 206 14.62 6.19 5.78
N LEU A 207 14.31 7.30 5.10
CA LEU A 207 13.48 7.30 3.89
C LEU A 207 14.32 7.41 2.62
N VAL A 208 15.46 8.12 2.71
CA VAL A 208 16.27 8.47 1.54
C VAL A 208 17.07 7.28 1.06
N PRO A 209 16.97 6.89 -0.22
CA PRO A 209 17.74 5.76 -0.75
C PRO A 209 19.24 6.06 -0.79
N THR A 210 20.08 5.03 -0.61
CA THR A 210 21.51 5.13 -0.84
C THR A 210 21.82 5.37 -2.33
N PRO A 211 23.02 5.83 -2.73
CA PRO A 211 23.40 5.91 -4.13
C PRO A 211 23.22 4.57 -4.87
N ALA A 212 23.65 3.45 -4.28
CA ALA A 212 23.48 2.12 -4.87
C ALA A 212 21.99 1.76 -5.06
N MET A 213 21.15 2.05 -4.08
CA MET A 213 19.71 1.84 -4.18
C MET A 213 19.06 2.72 -5.25
N ARG A 214 19.54 3.95 -5.46
CA ARG A 214 19.07 4.85 -6.51
C ARG A 214 19.29 4.26 -7.90
N ASP A 215 20.45 3.69 -8.16
CA ASP A 215 20.79 3.09 -9.46
C ASP A 215 19.84 1.93 -9.82
N GLU A 216 19.39 1.17 -8.81
CA GLU A 216 18.40 0.13 -9.00
C GLU A 216 16.98 0.70 -9.21
N LEU A 217 16.62 1.77 -8.47
CA LEU A 217 15.31 2.42 -8.58
C LEU A 217 15.08 3.07 -9.94
N VAL A 218 16.11 3.56 -10.63
CA VAL A 218 15.98 4.16 -11.96
C VAL A 218 15.29 3.20 -12.92
N LYS A 219 15.75 1.96 -12.99
CA LYS A 219 15.19 0.94 -13.91
C LYS A 219 13.73 0.62 -13.61
N ASP A 220 13.38 0.50 -12.33
CA ASP A 220 12.01 0.22 -11.91
C ASP A 220 11.09 1.42 -12.17
N TYR A 221 11.60 2.64 -11.98
CA TYR A 221 10.85 3.87 -12.23
C TYR A 221 10.57 4.06 -13.73
N GLU A 222 11.56 3.83 -14.59
CA GLU A 222 11.38 3.87 -16.05
C GLU A 222 10.32 2.85 -16.51
N ALA A 223 10.35 1.63 -15.96
CA ALA A 223 9.35 0.60 -16.26
C ALA A 223 7.94 0.98 -15.79
N MET A 224 7.83 1.75 -14.70
CA MET A 224 6.56 2.21 -14.16
C MET A 224 5.98 3.42 -14.89
N ALA A 225 6.80 4.21 -15.60
CA ALA A 225 6.39 5.48 -16.19
C ALA A 225 5.13 5.38 -17.07
N GLY A 226 4.97 4.27 -17.80
CA GLY A 226 3.79 4.00 -18.63
C GLY A 226 2.47 3.78 -17.85
N MET A 227 2.52 3.68 -16.52
CA MET A 227 1.34 3.56 -15.66
C MET A 227 0.91 4.90 -15.03
N ILE A 228 1.74 5.93 -15.16
CA ILE A 228 1.45 7.25 -14.60
C ILE A 228 0.53 7.99 -15.57
N PHE A 229 -0.61 8.45 -15.06
CA PHE A 229 -1.56 9.24 -15.81
C PHE A 229 -1.16 10.71 -15.75
N GLY A 230 -1.01 11.35 -16.92
CA GLY A 230 -0.54 12.74 -17.04
C GLY A 230 0.98 12.88 -17.08
N ASP A 231 1.49 13.97 -16.56
CA ASP A 231 2.92 14.27 -16.58
C ASP A 231 3.69 13.36 -15.62
N VAL A 232 4.75 12.75 -16.12
CA VAL A 232 5.63 11.89 -15.32
C VAL A 232 6.72 12.77 -14.68
N PRO A 233 6.75 12.92 -13.34
CA PRO A 233 7.83 13.67 -12.69
C PRO A 233 9.17 12.95 -12.88
N SER A 234 10.28 13.68 -12.86
CA SER A 234 11.59 13.01 -12.87
C SER A 234 11.83 12.28 -11.54
N LEU A 235 12.62 11.20 -11.57
CA LEU A 235 12.96 10.49 -10.34
C LEU A 235 13.69 11.40 -9.34
N GLU A 236 14.49 12.36 -9.83
CA GLU A 236 15.17 13.35 -8.99
C GLU A 236 14.15 14.22 -8.24
N ALA A 237 13.09 14.68 -8.91
CA ALA A 237 12.02 15.46 -8.28
C ALA A 237 11.28 14.63 -7.22
N VAL A 238 11.00 13.37 -7.51
CA VAL A 238 10.41 12.41 -6.57
C VAL A 238 11.28 12.25 -5.33
N LEU A 239 12.58 11.99 -5.52
CA LEU A 239 13.52 11.78 -4.41
C LEU A 239 13.76 13.05 -3.60
N ALA A 240 13.75 14.23 -4.24
CA ALA A 240 13.83 15.51 -3.53
C ALA A 240 12.67 15.71 -2.55
N SER A 241 11.44 15.31 -2.93
CA SER A 241 10.29 15.32 -2.02
C SER A 241 10.49 14.38 -0.83
N VAL A 242 11.07 13.22 -1.05
CA VAL A 242 11.38 12.24 0.01
C VAL A 242 12.47 12.75 0.95
N GLU A 243 13.49 13.45 0.44
CA GLU A 243 14.55 14.08 1.24
C GLU A 243 13.98 15.19 2.13
N ALA A 244 13.11 16.03 1.56
CA ALA A 244 12.41 17.08 2.33
C ALA A 244 11.55 16.46 3.44
N LEU A 245 10.76 15.43 3.11
CA LEU A 245 9.93 14.71 4.07
C LEU A 245 10.77 14.06 5.17
N ASN A 246 11.87 13.39 4.81
CA ASN A 246 12.77 12.76 5.78
C ASN A 246 13.30 13.78 6.82
N SER A 247 13.60 14.99 6.38
CA SER A 247 14.02 16.08 7.28
C SER A 247 12.87 16.51 8.20
N ILE A 248 11.65 16.63 7.68
CA ILE A 248 10.47 17.05 8.44
C ILE A 248 10.15 16.05 9.55
N VAL A 249 9.97 14.76 9.18
CA VAL A 249 9.53 13.72 10.14
C VAL A 249 10.58 13.35 11.19
N ASN A 250 11.85 13.70 10.93
CA ASN A 250 12.94 13.45 11.86
C ASN A 250 13.33 14.70 12.70
N ASN A 251 12.97 15.90 12.25
CA ASN A 251 13.20 17.13 13.04
C ASN A 251 12.06 17.39 14.04
N ALA A 252 10.95 16.71 13.92
CA ALA A 252 9.89 16.79 14.91
C ALA A 252 10.39 16.24 16.24
N SER A 253 10.55 17.14 17.21
CA SER A 253 10.91 16.76 18.59
C SER A 253 9.88 15.73 19.08
N PRO A 254 10.29 14.62 19.69
CA PRO A 254 9.33 13.67 20.25
C PRO A 254 8.52 14.43 21.31
N ALA A 255 7.28 14.80 20.96
CA ALA A 255 6.33 15.27 21.97
C ALA A 255 6.24 14.16 23.00
N ALA A 256 6.49 14.48 24.26
CA ALA A 256 6.51 13.55 25.36
C ALA A 256 5.28 12.61 25.26
N LEU A 257 5.53 11.33 25.03
CA LEU A 257 4.50 10.32 25.11
C LEU A 257 3.82 10.49 26.47
N PRO A 258 2.48 10.47 26.55
CA PRO A 258 1.82 10.48 27.85
C PRO A 258 2.32 9.27 28.62
N VAL A 259 3.03 9.52 29.70
CA VAL A 259 3.42 8.52 30.69
C VAL A 259 2.12 7.86 31.14
N GLN A 260 1.95 6.57 30.79
CA GLN A 260 0.86 5.78 31.32
C GLN A 260 1.05 5.82 32.84
N GLY A 261 0.15 6.52 33.52
CA GLY A 261 0.16 6.65 34.96
C GLY A 261 0.12 5.26 35.58
N GLU A 262 1.10 4.96 36.39
CA GLU A 262 1.04 3.86 37.33
C GLU A 262 -0.19 4.09 38.23
N GLY A 263 -1.25 3.32 37.96
CA GLY A 263 -2.39 3.24 38.84
C GLY A 263 -2.03 2.36 40.02
N GLY A 264 -1.89 2.98 41.20
CA GLY A 264 -1.78 2.28 42.45
C GLY A 264 -3.08 1.52 42.87
#